data_96337060363b9e2711b39faafb8a2076
#
_entry.id   96337060363b9e2711b39faafb8a2076
#
_cell.length_a   1.000
_cell.length_b   1.000
_cell.length_c   1.000
_cell.angle_alpha   90.00
_cell.angle_beta   90.00
_cell.angle_gamma   90.00
#
_symmetry.space_group_name_H-M   'P 1'
#
loop_
_entity.id
_entity.type
_entity.pdbx_description
1 polymer ?
#
loop_
_entity_poly.entity_id
_entity_poly.type
_entity_poly.pdbx_seq_one_letter_code
_entity_poly.pdbx_strand_id
1 'polypeptide(L)'
;MPKDQLVNYYVSLQSKWESDLKVALKHSGSASIHDARVDTKRLRAFLKLIAIVDKDFDAAPALDSLKRPFKAAGRVRHFQIQMDLTRRHIDSFALKLDWYYNHLKAQEISVRRKFKKKCADLDRRSLDAIPRKLRRILSQYSHDEIATKIARRVESLMSELRSMNRQSASADSDYHAIRILAKETRYTLEILRKYAGDSKGLEHMDAVLTGLHQALGAWHDCDIAVKELASVQPGIEEADYICLDSLNRFNASLSTERDLQLELFRSRWTDYFGPAASEPHFKLDALETKD
;
A
#
# COMPACT_ATOMS: atom_id res chain seq x y z
N MET A 1 0.61 -13.73 -27.53
CA MET A 1 -0.82 -13.46 -27.69
C MET A 1 -1.30 -12.62 -26.51
N PRO A 2 -2.19 -11.62 -26.70
CA PRO A 2 -2.52 -10.66 -25.63
C PRO A 2 -3.03 -11.30 -24.32
N LYS A 3 -3.78 -12.40 -24.41
CA LYS A 3 -4.32 -13.10 -23.23
C LYS A 3 -3.24 -13.68 -22.33
N ASP A 4 -2.12 -14.09 -22.90
CA ASP A 4 -0.98 -14.60 -22.13
C ASP A 4 -0.28 -13.50 -21.33
N GLN A 5 -0.47 -12.22 -21.68
CA GLN A 5 0.13 -11.10 -20.95
C GLN A 5 -0.33 -11.06 -19.50
N LEU A 6 -1.62 -11.26 -19.18
CA LEU A 6 -2.12 -11.31 -17.79
C LEU A 6 -1.60 -12.53 -17.04
N VAL A 7 -1.51 -13.68 -17.74
CA VAL A 7 -0.94 -14.90 -17.14
C VAL A 7 0.55 -14.68 -16.82
N ASN A 8 1.30 -14.14 -17.79
CA ASN A 8 2.72 -13.85 -17.63
C ASN A 8 2.97 -12.77 -16.55
N TYR A 9 2.10 -11.75 -16.51
CA TYR A 9 2.15 -10.73 -15.47
C TYR A 9 1.95 -11.35 -14.08
N TYR A 10 0.93 -12.22 -13.92
CA TYR A 10 0.73 -12.93 -12.65
C TYR A 10 1.95 -13.77 -12.27
N VAL A 11 2.49 -14.56 -13.19
CA VAL A 11 3.68 -15.40 -12.94
C VAL A 11 4.88 -14.55 -12.53
N SER A 12 5.09 -13.41 -13.19
CA SER A 12 6.14 -12.45 -12.83
C SER A 12 5.94 -11.87 -11.43
N LEU A 13 4.69 -11.47 -11.09
CA LEU A 13 4.35 -10.98 -9.75
C LEU A 13 4.59 -12.04 -8.67
N GLN A 14 4.17 -13.28 -8.91
CA GLN A 14 4.35 -14.39 -7.97
C GLN A 14 5.83 -14.69 -7.77
N SER A 15 6.61 -14.81 -8.86
CA SER A 15 8.05 -15.08 -8.79
C SER A 15 8.81 -13.98 -8.06
N LYS A 16 8.47 -12.71 -8.34
CA LYS A 16 9.05 -11.57 -7.63
C LYS A 16 8.71 -11.59 -6.14
N TRP A 17 7.43 -11.79 -5.80
CA TRP A 17 6.98 -11.91 -4.43
C TRP A 17 7.69 -13.02 -3.66
N GLU A 18 7.88 -14.19 -4.27
CA GLU A 18 8.60 -15.30 -3.67
C GLU A 18 10.07 -14.98 -3.41
N SER A 19 10.72 -14.32 -4.38
CA SER A 19 12.09 -13.84 -4.24
C SER A 19 12.23 -12.85 -3.09
N ASP A 20 11.36 -11.83 -3.05
CA ASP A 20 11.40 -10.78 -2.04
C ASP A 20 11.04 -11.32 -0.65
N LEU A 21 10.09 -12.26 -0.57
CA LEU A 21 9.78 -12.96 0.66
C LEU A 21 10.97 -13.77 1.17
N LYS A 22 11.68 -14.47 0.28
CA LYS A 22 12.90 -15.22 0.61
C LYS A 22 14.01 -14.32 1.14
N VAL A 23 14.19 -13.14 0.53
CA VAL A 23 15.13 -12.12 1.00
C VAL A 23 14.71 -11.58 2.37
N ALA A 24 13.42 -11.25 2.56
CA ALA A 24 12.88 -10.76 3.83
C ALA A 24 13.01 -11.77 4.99
N LEU A 25 13.00 -13.07 4.70
CA LEU A 25 13.21 -14.13 5.69
C LEU A 25 14.68 -14.28 6.09
N LYS A 26 15.60 -14.03 5.18
CA LYS A 26 17.06 -14.15 5.42
C LYS A 26 17.62 -12.87 6.05
N HIS A 27 17.29 -11.72 5.50
CA HIS A 27 17.87 -10.43 5.86
C HIS A 27 16.93 -9.58 6.71
N SER A 28 17.50 -8.84 7.66
CA SER A 28 16.72 -7.98 8.57
C SER A 28 16.48 -6.57 8.04
N GLY A 29 16.85 -6.27 6.80
CA GLY A 29 16.72 -4.95 6.22
C GLY A 29 15.26 -4.46 6.09
N SER A 30 15.05 -3.16 6.29
CA SER A 30 13.74 -2.51 6.16
C SER A 30 13.17 -2.61 4.75
N ALA A 31 14.03 -2.51 3.72
CA ALA A 31 13.63 -2.60 2.31
C ALA A 31 13.00 -3.95 1.97
N SER A 32 13.60 -5.08 2.39
CA SER A 32 13.12 -6.41 2.01
C SER A 32 11.71 -6.74 2.53
N ILE A 33 11.39 -6.33 3.76
CA ILE A 33 10.03 -6.46 4.31
C ILE A 33 9.05 -5.54 3.56
N HIS A 34 9.49 -4.32 3.22
CA HIS A 34 8.68 -3.40 2.43
C HIS A 34 8.32 -4.00 1.07
N ASP A 35 9.30 -4.50 0.32
CA ASP A 35 9.13 -5.04 -1.03
C ASP A 35 8.22 -6.26 -1.03
N ALA A 36 8.45 -7.24 -0.15
CA ALA A 36 7.57 -8.39 0.01
C ALA A 36 6.11 -8.00 0.31
N ARG A 37 5.89 -6.92 1.07
CA ARG A 37 4.54 -6.39 1.34
C ARG A 37 3.92 -5.69 0.14
N VAL A 38 4.71 -4.93 -0.63
CA VAL A 38 4.24 -4.27 -1.87
C VAL A 38 3.80 -5.32 -2.86
N ASP A 39 4.61 -6.36 -3.09
CA ASP A 39 4.28 -7.43 -4.02
C ASP A 39 3.08 -8.28 -3.56
N THR A 40 2.95 -8.50 -2.24
CA THR A 40 1.71 -9.12 -1.71
C THR A 40 0.47 -8.28 -2.03
N LYS A 41 0.55 -6.94 -1.96
CA LYS A 41 -0.58 -6.06 -2.30
C LYS A 41 -0.90 -6.12 -3.79
N ARG A 42 0.12 -6.15 -4.67
CA ARG A 42 -0.05 -6.32 -6.11
C ARG A 42 -0.73 -7.64 -6.45
N LEU A 43 -0.25 -8.75 -5.89
CA LEU A 43 -0.89 -10.07 -6.05
C LEU A 43 -2.36 -10.04 -5.61
N ARG A 44 -2.64 -9.45 -4.44
CA ARG A 44 -4.01 -9.34 -3.94
C ARG A 44 -4.91 -8.48 -4.83
N ALA A 45 -4.40 -7.36 -5.33
CA ALA A 45 -5.13 -6.50 -6.27
C ALA A 45 -5.42 -7.24 -7.57
N PHE A 46 -4.43 -7.96 -8.11
CA PHE A 46 -4.59 -8.78 -9.30
C PHE A 46 -5.68 -9.85 -9.13
N LEU A 47 -5.60 -10.64 -8.05
CA LEU A 47 -6.58 -11.70 -7.79
C LEU A 47 -8.01 -11.16 -7.63
N LYS A 48 -8.18 -10.04 -6.92
CA LYS A 48 -9.47 -9.36 -6.79
C LYS A 48 -9.99 -8.85 -8.14
N LEU A 49 -9.10 -8.28 -8.95
CA LEU A 49 -9.48 -7.78 -10.27
C LEU A 49 -9.95 -8.91 -11.19
N ILE A 50 -9.27 -10.05 -11.21
CA ILE A 50 -9.70 -11.20 -12.00
C ILE A 50 -11.08 -11.72 -11.54
N ALA A 51 -11.37 -11.71 -10.24
CA ALA A 51 -12.70 -12.06 -9.72
C ALA A 51 -13.81 -11.06 -10.13
N ILE A 52 -13.43 -9.84 -10.55
CA ILE A 52 -14.37 -8.86 -11.14
C ILE A 52 -14.52 -9.11 -12.63
N VAL A 53 -13.42 -9.44 -13.33
CA VAL A 53 -13.44 -9.78 -14.77
C VAL A 53 -14.28 -11.02 -15.03
N ASP A 54 -14.18 -12.01 -14.14
CA ASP A 54 -14.91 -13.28 -14.25
C ASP A 54 -15.43 -13.69 -12.85
N LYS A 55 -16.75 -13.82 -12.73
CA LYS A 55 -17.43 -14.15 -11.46
C LYS A 55 -17.21 -15.60 -11.02
N ASP A 56 -16.84 -16.49 -11.92
CA ASP A 56 -16.57 -17.90 -11.63
C ASP A 56 -15.11 -18.10 -11.14
N PHE A 57 -14.30 -17.03 -11.14
CA PHE A 57 -12.97 -17.07 -10.60
C PHE A 57 -12.98 -16.96 -9.07
N ASP A 58 -12.82 -18.10 -8.39
CA ASP A 58 -12.65 -18.12 -6.94
C ASP A 58 -11.23 -17.71 -6.54
N ALA A 59 -11.09 -16.46 -6.09
CA ALA A 59 -9.84 -15.89 -5.58
C ALA A 59 -9.59 -16.20 -4.08
N ALA A 60 -10.61 -16.64 -3.34
CA ALA A 60 -10.56 -16.72 -1.87
C ALA A 60 -9.42 -17.62 -1.35
N PRO A 61 -9.18 -18.84 -1.87
CA PRO A 61 -8.10 -19.69 -1.36
C PRO A 61 -6.72 -19.06 -1.51
N ALA A 62 -6.46 -18.37 -2.65
CA ALA A 62 -5.19 -17.69 -2.89
C ALA A 62 -5.04 -16.42 -2.03
N LEU A 63 -6.13 -15.66 -1.84
CA LEU A 63 -6.13 -14.49 -0.95
C LEU A 63 -5.90 -14.90 0.52
N ASP A 64 -6.46 -16.00 0.97
CA ASP A 64 -6.30 -16.50 2.34
C ASP A 64 -4.88 -16.98 2.62
N SER A 65 -4.24 -17.65 1.66
CA SER A 65 -2.83 -18.07 1.81
C SER A 65 -1.89 -16.86 1.96
N LEU A 66 -2.18 -15.72 1.31
CA LEU A 66 -1.41 -14.47 1.45
C LEU A 66 -1.68 -13.72 2.76
N LYS A 67 -2.82 -13.94 3.44
CA LYS A 67 -3.29 -13.12 4.56
C LYS A 67 -2.38 -13.20 5.79
N ARG A 68 -2.00 -14.41 6.20
CA ARG A 68 -1.19 -14.62 7.42
C ARG A 68 0.23 -14.04 7.29
N PRO A 69 1.01 -14.35 6.23
CA PRO A 69 2.32 -13.75 5.99
C PRO A 69 2.25 -12.22 5.89
N PHE A 70 1.26 -11.70 5.16
CA PHE A 70 1.08 -10.25 4.99
C PHE A 70 0.83 -9.53 6.32
N LYS A 71 -0.05 -10.08 7.18
CA LYS A 71 -0.33 -9.50 8.52
C LYS A 71 0.92 -9.54 9.41
N ALA A 72 1.68 -10.65 9.36
CA ALA A 72 2.90 -10.78 10.14
C ALA A 72 4.01 -9.83 9.67
N ALA A 73 4.24 -9.72 8.35
CA ALA A 73 5.15 -8.75 7.76
C ALA A 73 4.73 -7.29 8.08
N GLY A 74 3.41 -7.04 8.22
CA GLY A 74 2.88 -5.74 8.63
C GLY A 74 3.37 -5.29 9.99
N ARG A 75 3.42 -6.20 10.96
CA ARG A 75 3.93 -5.90 12.31
C ARG A 75 5.43 -5.59 12.32
N VAL A 76 6.20 -6.30 11.48
CA VAL A 76 7.64 -6.02 11.34
C VAL A 76 7.82 -4.63 10.72
N ARG A 77 7.13 -4.34 9.62
CA ARG A 77 7.22 -3.04 8.92
C ARG A 77 6.79 -1.88 9.81
N HIS A 78 5.81 -2.09 10.66
CA HIS A 78 5.36 -1.10 11.62
C HIS A 78 6.52 -0.61 12.53
N PHE A 79 7.22 -1.53 13.21
CA PHE A 79 8.35 -1.16 14.05
C PHE A 79 9.51 -0.57 13.25
N GLN A 80 9.75 -1.03 12.02
CA GLN A 80 10.78 -0.45 11.15
C GLN A 80 10.49 1.01 10.82
N ILE A 81 9.22 1.35 10.49
CA ILE A 81 8.81 2.73 10.24
C ILE A 81 9.01 3.58 11.49
N GLN A 82 8.60 3.08 12.67
CA GLN A 82 8.79 3.81 13.93
C GLN A 82 10.28 4.03 14.24
N MET A 83 11.12 3.03 14.01
CA MET A 83 12.57 3.17 14.16
C MET A 83 13.16 4.18 13.18
N ASP A 84 12.74 4.16 11.91
CA ASP A 84 13.19 5.10 10.87
C ASP A 84 12.79 6.54 11.23
N LEU A 85 11.56 6.76 11.71
CA LEU A 85 11.06 8.05 12.20
C LEU A 85 11.90 8.52 13.40
N THR A 86 12.05 7.68 14.42
CA THR A 86 12.81 8.00 15.64
C THR A 86 14.27 8.35 15.31
N ARG A 87 14.95 7.58 14.46
CA ARG A 87 16.33 7.84 14.08
C ARG A 87 16.48 9.17 13.34
N ARG A 88 15.62 9.48 12.37
CA ARG A 88 15.63 10.76 11.67
C ARG A 88 15.52 11.95 12.64
N HIS A 89 14.67 11.86 13.65
CA HIS A 89 14.49 12.93 14.63
C HIS A 89 15.66 13.02 15.62
N ILE A 90 16.22 11.89 16.04
CA ILE A 90 17.46 11.89 16.84
C ILE A 90 18.56 12.65 16.09
N ASP A 91 18.79 12.30 14.82
CA ASP A 91 19.85 12.87 14.00
C ASP A 91 19.60 14.36 13.66
N SER A 92 18.34 14.75 13.40
CA SER A 92 17.99 16.13 13.02
C SER A 92 17.92 17.11 14.20
N PHE A 93 17.56 16.65 15.39
CA PHE A 93 17.27 17.52 16.55
C PHE A 93 18.12 17.18 17.79
N ALA A 94 19.11 16.30 17.67
CA ALA A 94 19.96 15.83 18.76
C ALA A 94 19.17 15.33 19.99
N LEU A 95 18.07 14.61 19.77
CA LEU A 95 17.20 14.11 20.84
C LEU A 95 17.82 12.91 21.56
N LYS A 96 17.59 12.82 22.85
CA LYS A 96 18.06 11.70 23.70
C LYS A 96 17.01 10.57 23.75
N LEU A 97 16.81 9.89 22.62
CA LEU A 97 15.79 8.85 22.40
C LEU A 97 16.37 7.47 22.09
N ASP A 98 17.66 7.23 22.34
CA ASP A 98 18.30 5.93 22.06
C ASP A 98 17.64 4.79 22.84
N TRP A 99 17.17 5.04 24.06
CA TRP A 99 16.41 4.08 24.84
C TRP A 99 15.11 3.68 24.15
N TYR A 100 14.37 4.64 23.60
CA TYR A 100 13.12 4.39 22.87
C TYR A 100 13.38 3.65 21.57
N TYR A 101 14.41 4.06 20.80
CA TYR A 101 14.85 3.35 19.61
C TYR A 101 15.22 1.88 19.92
N ASN A 102 15.94 1.63 21.00
CA ASN A 102 16.31 0.27 21.43
C ASN A 102 15.09 -0.55 21.88
N HIS A 103 14.10 0.08 22.51
CA HIS A 103 12.82 -0.54 22.82
C HIS A 103 12.10 -1.01 21.53
N LEU A 104 11.95 -0.12 20.55
CA LEU A 104 11.35 -0.45 19.24
C LEU A 104 12.10 -1.58 18.54
N LYS A 105 13.44 -1.56 18.60
CA LYS A 105 14.28 -2.62 18.02
C LYS A 105 14.05 -3.98 18.67
N ALA A 106 13.90 -4.03 19.98
CA ALA A 106 13.58 -5.28 20.71
C ALA A 106 12.21 -5.83 20.30
N GLN A 107 11.21 -4.96 20.15
CA GLN A 107 9.88 -5.32 19.66
C GLN A 107 9.95 -5.85 18.22
N GLU A 108 10.69 -5.17 17.34
CA GLU A 108 10.89 -5.61 15.96
C GLU A 108 11.46 -7.02 15.89
N ILE A 109 12.50 -7.32 16.66
CA ILE A 109 13.11 -8.66 16.73
C ILE A 109 12.07 -9.72 17.15
N SER A 110 11.23 -9.41 18.14
CA SER A 110 10.17 -10.31 18.60
C SER A 110 9.14 -10.63 17.51
N VAL A 111 8.60 -9.59 16.84
CA VAL A 111 7.59 -9.79 15.79
C VAL A 111 8.19 -10.40 14.53
N ARG A 112 9.47 -10.18 14.24
CA ARG A 112 10.19 -10.81 13.13
C ARG A 112 10.32 -12.32 13.32
N ARG A 113 10.57 -12.81 14.53
CA ARG A 113 10.57 -14.26 14.81
C ARG A 113 9.19 -14.87 14.50
N LYS A 114 8.10 -14.18 14.86
CA LYS A 114 6.72 -14.60 14.55
C LYS A 114 6.45 -14.58 13.04
N PHE A 115 6.97 -13.58 12.33
CA PHE A 115 6.87 -13.50 10.86
C PHE A 115 7.55 -14.71 10.21
N LYS A 116 8.81 -15.02 10.58
CA LYS A 116 9.53 -16.18 10.05
C LYS A 116 8.74 -17.48 10.24
N LYS A 117 8.19 -17.71 11.45
CA LYS A 117 7.37 -18.90 11.74
C LYS A 117 6.11 -18.96 10.85
N LYS A 118 5.40 -17.82 10.67
CA LYS A 118 4.18 -17.76 9.84
C LYS A 118 4.45 -17.98 8.35
N CYS A 119 5.65 -17.65 7.88
CA CYS A 119 6.04 -17.91 6.49
C CYS A 119 6.56 -19.33 6.26
N ALA A 120 7.06 -20.03 7.28
CA ALA A 120 7.45 -21.42 7.17
C ALA A 120 6.26 -22.35 6.84
N ASP A 121 5.08 -22.01 7.36
CA ASP A 121 3.83 -22.77 7.18
C ASP A 121 3.02 -22.29 5.95
N LEU A 122 3.64 -21.59 5.00
CA LEU A 122 2.95 -21.03 3.84
C LEU A 122 2.57 -22.12 2.83
N ASP A 123 1.27 -22.34 2.66
CA ASP A 123 0.74 -23.18 1.60
C ASP A 123 0.62 -22.38 0.28
N ARG A 124 1.38 -22.78 -0.74
CA ARG A 124 1.43 -22.13 -2.05
C ARG A 124 0.54 -22.77 -3.10
N ARG A 125 -0.02 -23.95 -2.83
CA ARG A 125 -0.79 -24.73 -3.83
C ARG A 125 -1.89 -23.92 -4.50
N SER A 126 -2.57 -23.07 -3.75
CA SER A 126 -3.63 -22.19 -4.26
C SER A 126 -3.07 -21.10 -5.20
N LEU A 127 -1.89 -20.57 -4.95
CA LEU A 127 -1.20 -19.58 -5.80
C LEU A 127 -0.67 -20.25 -7.08
N ASP A 128 -0.05 -21.41 -6.95
CA ASP A 128 0.55 -22.16 -8.07
C ASP A 128 -0.51 -22.67 -9.07
N ALA A 129 -1.74 -22.83 -8.62
CA ALA A 129 -2.87 -23.22 -9.48
C ALA A 129 -3.44 -22.05 -10.33
N ILE A 130 -3.14 -20.79 -9.97
CA ILE A 130 -3.72 -19.61 -10.63
C ILE A 130 -3.39 -19.52 -12.12
N PRO A 131 -2.15 -19.74 -12.60
CA PRO A 131 -1.85 -19.62 -14.03
C PRO A 131 -2.71 -20.53 -14.91
N ARG A 132 -2.98 -21.76 -14.44
CA ARG A 132 -3.87 -22.69 -15.17
C ARG A 132 -5.33 -22.23 -15.16
N LYS A 133 -5.83 -21.73 -14.02
CA LYS A 133 -7.17 -21.17 -13.91
C LYS A 133 -7.34 -19.96 -14.81
N LEU A 134 -6.35 -19.04 -14.84
CA LEU A 134 -6.36 -17.85 -15.68
C LEU A 134 -6.46 -18.20 -17.16
N ARG A 135 -5.63 -19.13 -17.67
CA ARG A 135 -5.68 -19.54 -19.07
C ARG A 135 -7.08 -20.01 -19.47
N ARG A 136 -7.72 -20.84 -18.62
CA ARG A 136 -9.07 -21.35 -18.88
C ARG A 136 -10.11 -20.23 -18.91
N ILE A 137 -10.05 -19.28 -17.98
CA ILE A 137 -11.03 -18.19 -17.88
C ILE A 137 -10.82 -17.17 -19.00
N LEU A 138 -9.59 -16.71 -19.18
CA LEU A 138 -9.28 -15.68 -20.16
C LEU A 138 -9.47 -16.15 -21.60
N SER A 139 -9.51 -17.48 -21.86
CA SER A 139 -9.85 -18.00 -23.20
C SER A 139 -11.27 -17.69 -23.62
N GLN A 140 -12.19 -17.41 -22.67
CA GLN A 140 -13.59 -17.13 -22.92
C GLN A 140 -13.88 -15.68 -23.35
N TYR A 141 -12.92 -14.77 -23.18
CA TYR A 141 -13.06 -13.34 -23.45
C TYR A 141 -12.14 -12.89 -24.58
N SER A 142 -12.53 -11.87 -25.33
CA SER A 142 -11.62 -11.14 -26.20
C SER A 142 -10.64 -10.27 -25.40
N HIS A 143 -9.60 -9.74 -26.06
CA HIS A 143 -8.68 -8.79 -25.44
C HIS A 143 -9.42 -7.52 -24.98
N ASP A 144 -10.26 -6.98 -25.86
CA ASP A 144 -10.98 -5.72 -25.64
C ASP A 144 -12.04 -5.86 -24.54
N GLU A 145 -12.71 -7.00 -24.44
CA GLU A 145 -13.63 -7.26 -23.33
C GLU A 145 -12.92 -7.24 -21.98
N ILE A 146 -11.73 -7.84 -21.89
CA ILE A 146 -10.93 -7.83 -20.66
C ILE A 146 -10.46 -6.41 -20.37
N ALA A 147 -9.89 -5.70 -21.35
CA ALA A 147 -9.43 -4.33 -21.21
C ALA A 147 -10.56 -3.41 -20.73
N THR A 148 -11.74 -3.50 -21.36
CA THR A 148 -12.94 -2.76 -20.99
C THR A 148 -13.40 -3.05 -19.57
N LYS A 149 -13.41 -4.31 -19.14
CA LYS A 149 -13.77 -4.66 -17.75
C LYS A 149 -12.79 -4.09 -16.73
N ILE A 150 -11.48 -4.12 -17.02
CA ILE A 150 -10.46 -3.53 -16.15
C ILE A 150 -10.61 -2.01 -16.11
N ALA A 151 -10.79 -1.36 -17.25
CA ALA A 151 -10.98 0.09 -17.36
C ALA A 151 -12.21 0.56 -16.58
N ARG A 152 -13.36 -0.12 -16.74
CA ARG A 152 -14.58 0.15 -15.95
C ARG A 152 -14.35 0.02 -14.44
N ARG A 153 -13.50 -0.93 -14.02
CA ARG A 153 -13.15 -1.03 -12.59
C ARG A 153 -12.33 0.18 -12.13
N VAL A 154 -11.36 0.66 -12.92
CA VAL A 154 -10.60 1.89 -12.60
C VAL A 154 -11.55 3.08 -12.49
N GLU A 155 -12.46 3.26 -13.45
CA GLU A 155 -13.47 4.35 -13.43
C GLU A 155 -14.36 4.28 -12.19
N SER A 156 -14.85 3.09 -11.84
CA SER A 156 -15.65 2.87 -10.62
C SER A 156 -14.88 3.28 -9.37
N LEU A 157 -13.61 2.89 -9.25
CA LEU A 157 -12.76 3.25 -8.12
C LEU A 157 -12.46 4.76 -8.06
N MET A 158 -12.25 5.39 -9.21
CA MET A 158 -12.06 6.85 -9.30
C MET A 158 -13.33 7.60 -8.93
N SER A 159 -14.50 7.12 -9.35
CA SER A 159 -15.80 7.68 -8.98
C SER A 159 -16.05 7.56 -7.47
N GLU A 160 -15.69 6.41 -6.88
CA GLU A 160 -15.78 6.20 -5.43
C GLU A 160 -14.85 7.17 -4.67
N LEU A 161 -13.60 7.34 -5.12
CA LEU A 161 -12.68 8.34 -4.55
C LEU A 161 -13.27 9.75 -4.60
N ARG A 162 -13.84 10.16 -5.74
CA ARG A 162 -14.48 11.48 -5.88
C ARG A 162 -15.66 11.67 -4.94
N SER A 163 -16.46 10.60 -4.71
CA SER A 163 -17.61 10.67 -3.82
C SER A 163 -17.21 10.89 -2.37
N MET A 164 -16.08 10.33 -1.93
CA MET A 164 -15.57 10.49 -0.56
C MET A 164 -15.27 11.95 -0.20
N ASN A 165 -14.84 12.76 -1.17
CA ASN A 165 -14.55 14.19 -0.94
C ASN A 165 -15.81 15.03 -0.64
N ARG A 166 -16.98 14.65 -1.17
CA ARG A 166 -18.23 15.41 -1.00
C ARG A 166 -18.82 15.31 0.40
N GLN A 167 -18.41 14.31 1.16
CA GLN A 167 -18.94 14.02 2.51
C GLN A 167 -18.07 14.61 3.63
N SER A 168 -17.18 15.58 3.30
CA SER A 168 -16.22 16.23 4.22
C SER A 168 -15.43 15.23 5.08
N ALA A 169 -14.24 14.90 4.63
CA ALA A 169 -13.27 14.15 5.44
C ALA A 169 -12.89 15.00 6.66
N SER A 170 -13.60 14.83 7.75
CA SER A 170 -13.35 15.51 9.03
C SER A 170 -12.76 14.59 10.09
N ALA A 171 -12.85 13.27 9.87
CA ALA A 171 -12.37 12.27 10.80
C ALA A 171 -11.16 11.48 10.24
N ASP A 172 -10.28 11.04 11.13
CA ASP A 172 -9.09 10.19 10.79
C ASP A 172 -9.49 8.91 10.04
N SER A 173 -10.69 8.37 10.32
CA SER A 173 -11.25 7.19 9.64
C SER A 173 -11.43 7.41 8.14
N ASP A 174 -11.79 8.62 7.72
CA ASP A 174 -12.06 8.97 6.33
C ASP A 174 -10.75 9.00 5.53
N TYR A 175 -9.69 9.59 6.09
CA TYR A 175 -8.36 9.58 5.46
C TYR A 175 -7.79 8.18 5.33
N HIS A 176 -8.06 7.31 6.31
CA HIS A 176 -7.66 5.90 6.22
C HIS A 176 -8.41 5.17 5.09
N ALA A 177 -9.71 5.40 4.94
CA ALA A 177 -10.52 4.83 3.88
C ALA A 177 -10.06 5.32 2.49
N ILE A 178 -9.85 6.64 2.33
CA ILE A 178 -9.30 7.23 1.10
C ILE A 178 -7.93 6.60 0.76
N ARG A 179 -7.05 6.43 1.75
CA ARG A 179 -5.73 5.83 1.54
C ARG A 179 -5.82 4.37 1.05
N ILE A 180 -6.76 3.59 1.56
CA ILE A 180 -6.99 2.21 1.12
C ILE A 180 -7.48 2.20 -0.32
N LEU A 181 -8.47 3.04 -0.64
CA LEU A 181 -9.09 3.11 -1.95
C LEU A 181 -8.10 3.64 -3.01
N ALA A 182 -7.34 4.69 -2.71
CA ALA A 182 -6.30 5.21 -3.61
C ALA A 182 -5.23 4.14 -3.94
N LYS A 183 -4.88 3.29 -2.97
CA LYS A 183 -3.97 2.14 -3.21
C LYS A 183 -4.60 1.09 -4.13
N GLU A 184 -5.85 0.72 -3.90
CA GLU A 184 -6.56 -0.24 -4.74
C GLU A 184 -6.64 0.28 -6.17
N THR A 185 -7.02 1.56 -6.33
CA THR A 185 -7.09 2.24 -7.64
C THR A 185 -5.74 2.20 -8.34
N ARG A 186 -4.65 2.56 -7.66
CA ARG A 186 -3.31 2.58 -8.23
C ARG A 186 -2.83 1.21 -8.70
N TYR A 187 -3.06 0.14 -7.92
CA TYR A 187 -2.68 -1.20 -8.34
C TYR A 187 -3.55 -1.72 -9.49
N THR A 188 -4.83 -1.36 -9.53
CA THR A 188 -5.72 -1.71 -10.65
C THR A 188 -5.30 -0.97 -11.92
N LEU A 189 -4.94 0.31 -11.79
CA LEU A 189 -4.39 1.12 -12.88
C LEU A 189 -3.05 0.55 -13.41
N GLU A 190 -2.16 0.10 -12.52
CA GLU A 190 -0.90 -0.55 -12.93
C GLU A 190 -1.17 -1.78 -13.81
N ILE A 191 -2.19 -2.58 -13.48
CA ILE A 191 -2.58 -3.74 -14.27
C ILE A 191 -3.15 -3.31 -15.63
N LEU A 192 -4.02 -2.29 -15.67
CA LEU A 192 -4.58 -1.75 -16.91
C LEU A 192 -3.47 -1.28 -17.86
N ARG A 193 -2.53 -0.48 -17.36
CA ARG A 193 -1.39 0.03 -18.15
C ARG A 193 -0.54 -1.10 -18.73
N LYS A 194 -0.31 -2.15 -17.93
CA LYS A 194 0.45 -3.33 -18.39
C LYS A 194 -0.28 -4.17 -19.42
N TYR A 195 -1.61 -4.18 -19.40
CA TYR A 195 -2.44 -5.00 -20.26
C TYR A 195 -2.87 -4.29 -21.56
N ALA A 196 -3.40 -3.08 -21.43
CA ALA A 196 -3.94 -2.30 -22.55
C ALA A 196 -2.93 -1.32 -23.16
N GLY A 197 -1.74 -1.19 -22.56
CA GLY A 197 -0.75 -0.20 -22.94
C GLY A 197 -0.85 1.09 -22.11
N ASP A 198 0.11 1.97 -22.34
CA ASP A 198 0.24 3.22 -21.61
C ASP A 198 -0.29 4.40 -22.44
N SER A 199 -0.82 5.42 -21.75
CA SER A 199 -1.22 6.68 -22.36
C SER A 199 -0.88 7.82 -21.42
N LYS A 200 -0.76 9.05 -21.95
CA LYS A 200 -0.50 10.25 -21.13
C LYS A 200 -1.54 10.44 -20.03
N GLY A 201 -2.80 10.08 -20.28
CA GLY A 201 -3.87 10.17 -19.28
C GLY A 201 -3.68 9.16 -18.14
N LEU A 202 -3.31 7.93 -18.46
CA LEU A 202 -3.03 6.89 -17.45
C LEU A 202 -1.77 7.20 -16.64
N GLU A 203 -0.73 7.75 -17.28
CA GLU A 203 0.50 8.21 -16.59
C GLU A 203 0.19 9.34 -15.61
N HIS A 204 -0.58 10.33 -16.05
CA HIS A 204 -0.99 11.43 -15.19
C HIS A 204 -1.81 10.94 -13.98
N MET A 205 -2.77 10.06 -14.20
CA MET A 205 -3.57 9.45 -13.13
C MET A 205 -2.70 8.69 -12.13
N ASP A 206 -1.72 7.92 -12.59
CA ASP A 206 -0.78 7.18 -11.72
C ASP A 206 0.07 8.14 -10.89
N ALA A 207 0.55 9.23 -11.48
CA ALA A 207 1.33 10.25 -10.77
C ALA A 207 0.50 10.91 -9.65
N VAL A 208 -0.75 11.26 -9.93
CA VAL A 208 -1.68 11.83 -8.94
C VAL A 208 -1.95 10.84 -7.81
N LEU A 209 -2.38 9.62 -8.13
CA LEU A 209 -2.65 8.58 -7.13
C LEU A 209 -1.42 8.24 -6.29
N THR A 210 -0.24 8.28 -6.89
CA THR A 210 1.03 8.09 -6.19
C THR A 210 1.28 9.23 -5.21
N GLY A 211 1.09 10.48 -5.61
CA GLY A 211 1.24 11.66 -4.75
C GLY A 211 0.28 11.68 -3.57
N LEU A 212 -1.00 11.38 -3.81
CA LEU A 212 -2.03 11.26 -2.76
C LEU A 212 -1.68 10.13 -1.76
N HIS A 213 -1.28 8.97 -2.30
CA HIS A 213 -0.90 7.83 -1.48
C HIS A 213 0.34 8.08 -0.63
N GLN A 214 1.35 8.82 -1.14
CA GLN A 214 2.56 9.17 -0.40
C GLN A 214 2.23 10.11 0.77
N ALA A 215 1.47 11.19 0.52
CA ALA A 215 1.09 12.15 1.55
C ALA A 215 0.27 11.48 2.68
N LEU A 216 -0.79 10.73 2.33
CA LEU A 216 -1.57 9.98 3.32
C LEU A 216 -0.77 8.85 3.98
N GLY A 217 0.25 8.31 3.31
CA GLY A 217 1.16 7.34 3.89
C GLY A 217 2.00 7.96 5.01
N ALA A 218 2.66 9.08 4.73
CA ALA A 218 3.47 9.80 5.69
C ALA A 218 2.63 10.34 6.85
N TRP A 219 1.46 10.96 6.57
CA TRP A 219 0.51 11.35 7.59
C TRP A 219 0.17 10.20 8.54
N HIS A 220 -0.21 9.05 8.01
CA HIS A 220 -0.59 7.87 8.81
C HIS A 220 0.56 7.33 9.66
N ASP A 221 1.77 7.33 9.13
CA ASP A 221 2.94 6.83 9.84
C ASP A 221 3.29 7.74 11.04
N CYS A 222 3.15 9.08 10.88
CA CYS A 222 3.28 10.04 11.98
C CYS A 222 2.13 9.95 12.99
N ASP A 223 0.88 9.80 12.53
CA ASP A 223 -0.30 9.68 13.37
C ASP A 223 -0.21 8.46 14.31
N ILE A 224 0.23 7.33 13.77
CA ILE A 224 0.50 6.13 14.58
C ILE A 224 1.61 6.42 15.61
N ALA A 225 2.70 7.06 15.21
CA ALA A 225 3.81 7.37 16.10
C ALA A 225 3.36 8.25 17.27
N VAL A 226 2.59 9.30 17.02
CA VAL A 226 2.01 10.19 18.05
C VAL A 226 1.13 9.41 19.02
N LYS A 227 0.24 8.55 18.50
CA LYS A 227 -0.67 7.73 19.34
C LYS A 227 0.10 6.72 20.22
N GLU A 228 1.16 6.12 19.70
CA GLU A 228 2.00 5.18 20.45
C GLU A 228 2.84 5.89 21.52
N LEU A 229 3.42 7.04 21.21
CA LEU A 229 4.17 7.83 22.19
C LEU A 229 3.32 8.21 23.40
N ALA A 230 2.05 8.52 23.20
CA ALA A 230 1.12 8.81 24.29
C ALA A 230 0.99 7.64 25.28
N SER A 231 1.20 6.39 24.85
CA SER A 231 1.15 5.21 25.72
C SER A 231 2.47 4.94 26.46
N VAL A 232 3.58 5.52 25.98
CA VAL A 232 4.92 5.32 26.55
C VAL A 232 5.23 6.33 27.65
N GLN A 233 4.73 7.57 27.54
CA GLN A 233 4.98 8.67 28.49
C GLN A 233 4.72 8.33 29.97
N PRO A 234 3.65 7.62 30.34
CA PRO A 234 3.37 7.30 31.73
C PRO A 234 4.38 6.36 32.43
N GLY A 235 5.23 5.71 31.66
CA GLY A 235 6.22 4.75 32.18
C GLY A 235 7.61 5.33 32.42
N ILE A 236 7.82 6.65 32.25
CA ILE A 236 9.10 7.33 32.44
C ILE A 236 9.07 7.94 33.83
N GLU A 237 10.04 7.56 34.68
CA GLU A 237 10.20 8.17 36.01
C GLU A 237 10.62 9.64 35.89
N GLU A 238 10.13 10.51 36.79
CA GLU A 238 10.46 11.96 36.82
C GLU A 238 11.97 12.25 36.89
N ALA A 239 12.77 11.28 37.32
CA ALA A 239 14.23 11.40 37.42
C ALA A 239 14.95 11.58 36.08
N ASP A 240 14.28 11.33 34.93
CA ASP A 240 14.89 11.41 33.58
C ASP A 240 14.32 12.55 32.75
N TYR A 241 14.40 13.78 33.32
CA TYR A 241 13.87 15.00 32.69
C TYR A 241 14.37 15.22 31.26
N ILE A 242 15.64 14.88 30.97
CA ILE A 242 16.20 15.03 29.60
C ILE A 242 15.53 14.10 28.60
N CYS A 243 15.23 12.88 29.02
CA CYS A 243 14.50 11.91 28.17
C CYS A 243 13.05 12.36 27.97
N LEU A 244 12.39 12.89 28.98
CA LEU A 244 11.03 13.41 28.92
C LEU A 244 10.94 14.64 27.99
N ASP A 245 11.87 15.60 28.12
CA ASP A 245 11.96 16.75 27.21
C ASP A 245 12.16 16.30 25.76
N SER A 246 13.10 15.38 25.52
CA SER A 246 13.35 14.83 24.20
C SER A 246 12.10 14.14 23.61
N LEU A 247 11.34 13.41 24.43
CA LEU A 247 10.10 12.75 24.02
C LEU A 247 9.01 13.77 23.67
N ASN A 248 8.85 14.82 24.46
CA ASN A 248 7.90 15.89 24.21
C ASN A 248 8.24 16.65 22.89
N ARG A 249 9.52 16.97 22.67
CA ARG A 249 9.98 17.60 21.42
C ARG A 249 9.79 16.69 20.23
N PHE A 250 10.01 15.39 20.38
CA PHE A 250 9.74 14.39 19.33
C PHE A 250 8.26 14.33 19.01
N ASN A 251 7.39 14.26 20.01
CA ASN A 251 5.95 14.26 19.82
C ASN A 251 5.45 15.52 19.10
N ALA A 252 5.94 16.69 19.51
CA ALA A 252 5.59 17.97 18.87
C ALA A 252 6.03 18.01 17.40
N SER A 253 7.26 17.56 17.10
CA SER A 253 7.78 17.50 15.74
C SER A 253 7.01 16.53 14.86
N LEU A 254 6.66 15.34 15.37
CA LEU A 254 5.81 14.37 14.64
C LEU A 254 4.41 14.93 14.36
N SER A 255 3.83 15.65 15.32
CA SER A 255 2.52 16.30 15.14
C SER A 255 2.57 17.35 14.05
N THR A 256 3.63 18.17 14.03
CA THR A 256 3.85 19.16 12.96
C THR A 256 4.03 18.49 11.59
N GLU A 257 4.86 17.43 11.50
CA GLU A 257 5.06 16.67 10.25
C GLU A 257 3.74 16.03 9.79
N ARG A 258 2.97 15.44 10.69
CA ARG A 258 1.65 14.88 10.43
C ARG A 258 0.71 15.91 9.79
N ASP A 259 0.62 17.10 10.38
CA ASP A 259 -0.30 18.14 9.93
C ASP A 259 0.13 18.71 8.56
N LEU A 260 1.43 18.89 8.34
CA LEU A 260 1.98 19.27 7.03
C LEU A 260 1.66 18.24 5.93
N GLN A 261 1.75 16.95 6.24
CA GLN A 261 1.43 15.89 5.27
C GLN A 261 -0.07 15.86 4.94
N LEU A 262 -0.92 16.20 5.90
CA LEU A 262 -2.35 16.31 5.68
C LEU A 262 -2.70 17.52 4.82
N GLU A 263 -2.04 18.65 5.03
CA GLU A 263 -2.19 19.84 4.17
C GLU A 263 -1.74 19.57 2.75
N LEU A 264 -0.59 18.92 2.57
CA LEU A 264 -0.09 18.51 1.27
C LEU A 264 -1.08 17.56 0.56
N PHE A 265 -1.68 16.62 1.30
CA PHE A 265 -2.73 15.77 0.76
C PHE A 265 -3.94 16.59 0.31
N ARG A 266 -4.43 17.52 1.14
CA ARG A 266 -5.59 18.36 0.84
C ARG A 266 -5.38 19.23 -0.39
N SER A 267 -4.20 19.85 -0.53
CA SER A 267 -3.83 20.61 -1.71
C SER A 267 -3.91 19.77 -2.97
N ARG A 268 -3.19 18.63 -3.00
CA ARG A 268 -3.19 17.69 -4.14
C ARG A 268 -4.59 17.16 -4.48
N TRP A 269 -5.39 16.92 -3.44
CA TRP A 269 -6.77 16.49 -3.63
C TRP A 269 -7.61 17.55 -4.32
N THR A 270 -7.50 18.79 -3.87
CA THR A 270 -8.23 19.94 -4.45
C THR A 270 -7.79 20.19 -5.89
N ASP A 271 -6.50 20.09 -6.18
CA ASP A 271 -5.96 20.26 -7.53
C ASP A 271 -6.54 19.25 -8.53
N TYR A 272 -6.82 18.03 -8.06
CA TYR A 272 -7.25 16.93 -8.94
C TYR A 272 -8.75 16.62 -8.89
N PHE A 273 -9.41 16.76 -7.75
CA PHE A 273 -10.81 16.45 -7.54
C PHE A 273 -11.66 17.67 -7.19
N GLY A 274 -11.06 18.84 -7.05
CA GLY A 274 -11.76 20.11 -6.71
C GLY A 274 -12.64 20.61 -7.85
N PRO A 275 -13.49 21.63 -7.57
CA PRO A 275 -14.44 22.17 -8.55
C PRO A 275 -13.79 22.78 -9.79
N ALA A 276 -12.55 23.25 -9.67
CA ALA A 276 -11.77 23.82 -10.78
C ALA A 276 -10.93 22.79 -11.53
N ALA A 277 -10.91 21.52 -11.07
CA ALA A 277 -10.20 20.47 -11.75
C ALA A 277 -10.88 20.20 -13.10
N SER A 278 -10.14 20.36 -14.20
CA SER A 278 -10.57 19.84 -15.49
C SER A 278 -10.87 18.36 -15.32
N GLU A 279 -12.06 17.92 -15.71
CA GLU A 279 -12.38 16.48 -15.65
C GLU A 279 -11.24 15.71 -16.29
N PRO A 280 -10.61 14.77 -15.55
CA PRO A 280 -9.65 13.89 -16.19
C PRO A 280 -10.45 13.09 -17.22
N HIS A 281 -10.30 13.46 -18.48
CA HIS A 281 -10.90 12.75 -19.61
C HIS A 281 -10.21 11.40 -19.78
N PHE A 282 -10.39 10.50 -18.80
CA PHE A 282 -10.29 9.09 -19.05
C PHE A 282 -11.62 8.65 -19.65
N LYS A 283 -11.75 8.88 -20.97
CA LYS A 283 -12.78 8.21 -21.74
C LYS A 283 -12.22 6.86 -22.14
N LEU A 284 -13.00 5.81 -21.98
CA LEU A 284 -12.73 4.47 -22.53
C LEU A 284 -12.36 4.52 -24.03
N ASP A 285 -12.84 5.54 -24.73
CA ASP A 285 -12.53 5.85 -26.15
C ASP A 285 -11.02 6.03 -26.42
N ALA A 286 -10.21 6.31 -25.39
CA ALA A 286 -8.75 6.38 -25.53
C ALA A 286 -8.05 5.01 -25.58
N LEU A 287 -8.78 3.92 -25.38
CA LEU A 287 -8.33 2.54 -25.58
C LEU A 287 -8.70 2.02 -26.97
N GLU A 288 -9.40 2.81 -27.81
CA GLU A 288 -9.66 2.46 -29.20
C GLU A 288 -8.34 2.45 -29.96
N THR A 289 -7.91 1.27 -30.19
CA THR A 289 -6.95 0.69 -31.13
C THR A 289 -6.18 1.67 -32.02
N LYS A 290 -4.87 1.64 -31.86
CA LYS A 290 -3.97 1.77 -33.01
C LYS A 290 -4.03 0.43 -33.74
N ASP A 291 -4.78 0.42 -34.88
CA ASP A 291 -4.62 -0.59 -35.91
C ASP A 291 -3.17 -0.67 -36.36
#